data_89d6f738c3ddea76572166e1fd5b1490
#
_entry.id   89d6f738c3ddea76572166e1fd5b1490
#
_cell.length_a   1.000
_cell.length_b   1.000
_cell.length_c   1.000
_cell.angle_alpha   90.00
_cell.angle_beta   90.00
_cell.angle_gamma   90.00
#
_symmetry.space_group_name_H-M   'P 1'
#
loop_
_entity.id
_entity.type
_entity.pdbx_description
1 polymer ?
#
loop_
_entity_poly.entity_id
_entity_poly.type
_entity_poly.pdbx_seq_one_letter_code
_entity_poly.pdbx_strand_id
1 'polypeptide(L)'
;MSIGTTTLVLFAVFAILLFLGCPISVSIVISSIVTAISTLTWDQITFITMQKMNSGVESFSLLAIPLFILAGNIMNNGGIARRLVNFAKLFVGWIPGSLAQANVVGNMLFGALSGSSVAAASAMGGCIYPIQKDEGYDPAFATAVNIASAPTGLLIPPTSAFIVYSTVAGGVSISTLFMAGYVPGILMGVGSMAVAFIYAKKHKYPTSGFPGASEALKVTLQAVPSLLLIIIVIGGIVGGIFTATEGAGICVLYCLILSICYKSLTMKSFMKILVSSACTSGIILFLISASSAMSFVMAYSGIPAAISSGIMAISTNKIVIFLLMNIILMVVGMFMDITPAILIFTPIFLPIAQSLGMTDIQFGVMLIFNMCLGNITPPVGSVLFVGCGISKLRIEDVTKMMLPYFAVLFVLLLAVTYIPALSLGVPALLGLI
;
A
#
# COMPACT_ATOMS: atom_id res chain seq x y z
N MET A 1 12.47 35.18 -5.16
CA MET A 1 13.39 34.26 -4.45
C MET A 1 14.05 33.33 -5.46
N SER A 2 15.26 32.83 -5.18
CA SER A 2 15.83 31.77 -6.04
C SER A 2 15.01 30.46 -5.91
N ILE A 3 15.03 29.61 -6.93
CA ILE A 3 14.28 28.33 -6.89
C ILE A 3 14.74 27.48 -5.70
N GLY A 4 16.04 27.52 -5.37
CA GLY A 4 16.58 26.79 -4.22
C GLY A 4 16.04 27.29 -2.86
N THR A 5 15.90 28.62 -2.68
CA THR A 5 15.30 29.18 -1.45
C THR A 5 13.80 28.85 -1.38
N THR A 6 13.09 28.88 -2.49
CA THR A 6 11.66 28.51 -2.56
C THR A 6 11.46 27.03 -2.19
N THR A 7 12.31 26.15 -2.72
CA THR A 7 12.31 24.72 -2.37
C THR A 7 12.58 24.50 -0.88
N LEU A 8 13.60 25.19 -0.35
CA LEU A 8 13.95 25.09 1.07
C LEU A 8 12.81 25.58 1.97
N VAL A 9 12.16 26.70 1.63
CA VAL A 9 11.01 27.21 2.40
C VAL A 9 9.87 26.21 2.40
N LEU A 10 9.51 25.63 1.24
CA LEU A 10 8.43 24.65 1.14
C LEU A 10 8.67 23.46 2.09
N PHE A 11 9.83 22.81 1.96
CA PHE A 11 10.11 21.60 2.74
C PHE A 11 10.43 21.90 4.21
N ALA A 12 11.07 23.04 4.52
CA ALA A 12 11.34 23.43 5.92
C ALA A 12 10.03 23.73 6.68
N VAL A 13 9.13 24.53 6.10
CA VAL A 13 7.84 24.83 6.73
C VAL A 13 7.02 23.55 6.89
N PHE A 14 6.98 22.69 5.87
CA PHE A 14 6.31 21.41 5.94
C PHE A 14 6.86 20.52 7.07
N ALA A 15 8.19 20.37 7.15
CA ALA A 15 8.84 19.57 8.18
C ALA A 15 8.60 20.15 9.59
N ILE A 16 8.73 21.45 9.77
CA ILE A 16 8.48 22.11 11.06
C ILE A 16 7.05 21.84 11.54
N LEU A 17 6.06 21.99 10.66
CA LEU A 17 4.66 21.73 11.01
C LEU A 17 4.42 20.27 11.37
N LEU A 18 5.05 19.34 10.68
CA LEU A 18 4.99 17.92 11.03
C LEU A 18 5.59 17.63 12.40
N PHE A 19 6.77 18.21 12.72
CA PHE A 19 7.38 18.05 14.04
C PHE A 19 6.57 18.68 15.17
N LEU A 20 5.79 19.73 14.87
CA LEU A 20 4.83 20.32 15.80
C LEU A 20 3.54 19.49 15.98
N GLY A 21 3.41 18.35 15.27
CA GLY A 21 2.25 17.47 15.35
C GLY A 21 1.04 17.92 14.52
N CYS A 22 1.20 18.85 13.60
CA CYS A 22 0.13 19.23 12.68
C CYS A 22 -0.24 18.08 11.74
N PRO A 23 -1.53 17.87 11.42
CA PRO A 23 -1.94 16.89 10.42
C PRO A 23 -1.26 17.15 9.07
N ILE A 24 -0.86 16.07 8.38
CA ILE A 24 -0.09 16.14 7.12
C ILE A 24 -0.80 17.02 6.07
N SER A 25 -2.10 16.86 5.89
CA SER A 25 -2.89 17.65 4.93
C SER A 25 -2.85 19.14 5.23
N VAL A 26 -2.95 19.53 6.51
CA VAL A 26 -2.87 20.93 6.95
C VAL A 26 -1.45 21.47 6.72
N SER A 27 -0.43 20.68 7.04
CA SER A 27 0.97 21.02 6.82
C SER A 27 1.28 21.26 5.33
N ILE A 28 0.70 20.46 4.44
CA ILE A 28 0.80 20.62 2.98
C ILE A 28 0.18 21.96 2.54
N VAL A 29 -1.03 22.28 2.97
CA VAL A 29 -1.71 23.52 2.58
C VAL A 29 -0.95 24.73 3.08
N ILE A 30 -0.58 24.76 4.36
CA ILE A 30 0.13 25.91 4.96
C ILE A 30 1.49 26.11 4.31
N SER A 31 2.28 25.04 4.11
CA SER A 31 3.60 25.16 3.46
C SER A 31 3.48 25.65 2.02
N SER A 32 2.45 25.23 1.30
CA SER A 32 2.15 25.68 -0.05
C SER A 32 1.80 27.16 -0.10
N ILE A 33 0.93 27.63 0.80
CA ILE A 33 0.53 29.03 0.91
C ILE A 33 1.75 29.90 1.26
N VAL A 34 2.51 29.53 2.29
CA VAL A 34 3.72 30.27 2.70
C VAL A 34 4.73 30.39 1.56
N THR A 35 4.91 29.31 0.82
CA THR A 35 5.82 29.30 -0.34
C THR A 35 5.31 30.20 -1.46
N ALA A 36 4.00 30.17 -1.75
CA ALA A 36 3.38 30.95 -2.81
C ALA A 36 3.43 32.46 -2.55
N ILE A 37 3.48 32.92 -1.29
CA ILE A 37 3.62 34.34 -0.91
C ILE A 37 4.83 35.01 -1.57
N SER A 38 5.87 34.23 -1.86
CA SER A 38 7.07 34.77 -2.52
C SER A 38 6.91 35.10 -4.00
N THR A 39 5.85 34.60 -4.64
CA THR A 39 5.67 34.64 -6.11
C THR A 39 4.31 35.15 -6.56
N LEU A 40 3.31 35.11 -5.70
CA LEU A 40 1.92 35.46 -6.02
C LEU A 40 1.37 36.48 -5.02
N THR A 41 0.38 37.27 -5.42
CA THR A 41 -0.39 38.15 -4.53
C THR A 41 -1.33 37.34 -3.65
N TRP A 42 -1.74 37.90 -2.50
CA TRP A 42 -2.62 37.21 -1.55
C TRP A 42 -3.95 36.77 -2.18
N ASP A 43 -4.56 37.61 -3.02
CA ASP A 43 -5.81 37.28 -3.73
C ASP A 43 -5.62 36.11 -4.71
N GLN A 44 -4.48 36.09 -5.41
CA GLN A 44 -4.15 34.96 -6.30
C GLN A 44 -3.91 33.67 -5.51
N ILE A 45 -3.21 33.74 -4.38
CA ILE A 45 -2.92 32.56 -3.56
C ILE A 45 -4.21 31.94 -3.05
N THR A 46 -5.10 32.75 -2.47
CA THR A 46 -6.37 32.25 -1.92
C THR A 46 -7.25 31.64 -3.01
N PHE A 47 -7.41 32.34 -4.14
CA PHE A 47 -8.20 31.86 -5.26
C PHE A 47 -7.65 30.56 -5.88
N ILE A 48 -6.36 30.55 -6.21
CA ILE A 48 -5.71 29.41 -6.86
C ILE A 48 -5.66 28.21 -5.91
N THR A 49 -5.34 28.42 -4.63
CA THR A 49 -5.29 27.33 -3.66
C THR A 49 -6.66 26.64 -3.57
N MET A 50 -7.75 27.42 -3.39
CA MET A 50 -9.09 26.87 -3.32
C MET A 50 -9.52 26.18 -4.62
N GLN A 51 -9.23 26.80 -5.77
CA GLN A 51 -9.51 26.21 -7.07
C GLN A 51 -8.80 24.87 -7.28
N LYS A 52 -7.50 24.81 -6.95
CA LYS A 52 -6.71 23.57 -7.10
C LYS A 52 -7.11 22.50 -6.10
N MET A 53 -7.46 22.88 -4.88
CA MET A 53 -7.99 21.96 -3.87
C MET A 53 -9.32 21.36 -4.33
N ASN A 54 -10.22 22.15 -4.92
CA ASN A 54 -11.50 21.66 -5.44
C ASN A 54 -11.29 20.74 -6.65
N SER A 55 -10.57 21.22 -7.68
CA SER A 55 -10.33 20.43 -8.90
C SER A 55 -9.56 19.13 -8.65
N GLY A 56 -8.74 19.08 -7.58
CA GLY A 56 -8.01 17.88 -7.19
C GLY A 56 -8.88 16.71 -6.75
N VAL A 57 -10.13 16.96 -6.36
CA VAL A 57 -11.07 15.93 -5.89
C VAL A 57 -12.28 15.73 -6.82
N GLU A 58 -12.35 16.41 -7.94
CA GLU A 58 -13.46 16.29 -8.90
C GLU A 58 -13.42 15.02 -9.75
N SER A 59 -12.32 14.25 -9.72
CA SER A 59 -12.22 13.02 -10.51
C SER A 59 -13.20 11.95 -10.04
N PHE A 60 -14.04 11.45 -10.98
CA PHE A 60 -14.98 10.35 -10.72
C PHE A 60 -14.28 9.08 -10.20
N SER A 61 -13.07 8.81 -10.67
CA SER A 61 -12.29 7.64 -10.23
C SER A 61 -11.96 7.67 -8.74
N LEU A 62 -11.93 8.85 -8.10
CA LEU A 62 -11.68 8.97 -6.67
C LEU A 62 -12.80 8.41 -5.80
N LEU A 63 -14.02 8.28 -6.33
CA LEU A 63 -15.13 7.62 -5.62
C LEU A 63 -14.84 6.15 -5.34
N ALA A 64 -13.95 5.51 -6.08
CA ALA A 64 -13.53 4.15 -5.81
C ALA A 64 -12.82 4.02 -4.44
N ILE A 65 -12.10 5.05 -3.98
CA ILE A 65 -11.35 5.03 -2.72
C ILE A 65 -12.28 4.84 -1.50
N PRO A 66 -13.31 5.68 -1.26
CA PRO A 66 -14.25 5.47 -0.16
C PRO A 66 -14.95 4.11 -0.21
N LEU A 67 -15.30 3.65 -1.41
CA LEU A 67 -15.99 2.37 -1.60
C LEU A 67 -15.08 1.19 -1.27
N PHE A 68 -13.82 1.17 -1.74
CA PHE A 68 -12.88 0.11 -1.36
C PHE A 68 -12.53 0.13 0.12
N ILE A 69 -12.39 1.31 0.74
CA ILE A 69 -12.18 1.44 2.19
C ILE A 69 -13.37 0.84 2.96
N LEU A 70 -14.58 1.17 2.54
CA LEU A 70 -15.80 0.63 3.16
C LEU A 70 -15.86 -0.89 2.99
N ALA A 71 -15.63 -1.42 1.79
CA ALA A 71 -15.58 -2.85 1.53
C ALA A 71 -14.54 -3.56 2.42
N GLY A 72 -13.31 -3.04 2.48
CA GLY A 72 -12.25 -3.58 3.33
C GLY A 72 -12.61 -3.59 4.82
N ASN A 73 -13.23 -2.53 5.33
CA ASN A 73 -13.67 -2.45 6.71
C ASN A 73 -14.82 -3.41 7.04
N ILE A 74 -15.77 -3.62 6.10
CA ILE A 74 -16.84 -4.63 6.23
C ILE A 74 -16.22 -6.02 6.30
N MET A 75 -15.27 -6.32 5.44
CA MET A 75 -14.58 -7.62 5.39
C MET A 75 -13.78 -7.92 6.65
N ASN A 76 -13.09 -6.94 7.18
CA ASN A 76 -12.29 -7.10 8.40
C ASN A 76 -13.14 -7.54 9.59
N ASN A 77 -14.37 -7.09 9.67
CA ASN A 77 -15.32 -7.46 10.72
C ASN A 77 -16.16 -8.71 10.37
N GLY A 78 -16.13 -9.16 9.12
CA GLY A 78 -17.01 -10.21 8.55
C GLY A 78 -16.57 -11.66 8.82
N GLY A 79 -15.53 -11.93 9.63
CA GLY A 79 -15.01 -13.28 9.87
C GLY A 79 -14.36 -13.94 8.63
N ILE A 80 -14.11 -13.16 7.58
CA ILE A 80 -13.51 -13.58 6.31
C ILE A 80 -12.04 -13.96 6.54
N ALA A 81 -11.33 -13.20 7.37
CA ALA A 81 -9.92 -13.42 7.68
C ALA A 81 -9.64 -14.86 8.11
N ARG A 82 -10.43 -15.39 9.06
CA ARG A 82 -10.25 -16.76 9.57
C ARG A 82 -10.43 -17.83 8.48
N ARG A 83 -11.37 -17.61 7.54
CA ARG A 83 -11.61 -18.55 6.42
C ARG A 83 -10.46 -18.55 5.43
N LEU A 84 -9.89 -17.36 5.14
CA LEU A 84 -8.72 -17.25 4.28
C LEU A 84 -7.46 -17.87 4.92
N VAL A 85 -7.29 -17.75 6.24
CA VAL A 85 -6.22 -18.44 6.97
C VAL A 85 -6.35 -19.96 6.83
N ASN A 86 -7.54 -20.51 7.08
CA ASN A 86 -7.78 -21.94 6.95
C ASN A 86 -7.54 -22.41 5.51
N PHE A 87 -7.96 -21.63 4.52
CA PHE A 87 -7.70 -21.91 3.12
C PHE A 87 -6.21 -21.85 2.78
N ALA A 88 -5.49 -20.82 3.25
CA ALA A 88 -4.05 -20.71 3.06
C ALA A 88 -3.30 -21.93 3.61
N LYS A 89 -3.71 -22.45 4.76
CA LYS A 89 -3.12 -23.67 5.35
C LYS A 89 -3.19 -24.89 4.43
N LEU A 90 -4.20 -25.00 3.58
CA LEU A 90 -4.31 -26.13 2.64
C LEU A 90 -3.15 -26.15 1.64
N PHE A 91 -2.68 -25.00 1.19
CA PHE A 91 -1.61 -24.89 0.19
C PHE A 91 -0.21 -25.01 0.77
N VAL A 92 -0.02 -24.49 1.99
CA VAL A 92 1.31 -24.36 2.58
C VAL A 92 1.51 -25.20 3.84
N GLY A 93 0.51 -26.00 4.25
CA GLY A 93 0.57 -26.81 5.47
C GLY A 93 1.70 -27.82 5.51
N TRP A 94 2.14 -28.34 4.37
CA TRP A 94 3.23 -29.29 4.21
C TRP A 94 4.62 -28.65 4.30
N ILE A 95 4.69 -27.31 4.26
CA ILE A 95 5.95 -26.55 4.33
C ILE A 95 6.36 -26.38 5.81
N PRO A 96 7.64 -26.54 6.18
CA PRO A 96 8.12 -26.22 7.53
C PRO A 96 7.73 -24.81 7.96
N GLY A 97 7.22 -24.69 9.21
CA GLY A 97 6.67 -23.44 9.68
C GLY A 97 5.31 -23.10 9.05
N SER A 98 4.46 -24.10 8.89
CA SER A 98 3.17 -24.01 8.18
C SER A 98 2.32 -22.81 8.58
N LEU A 99 2.28 -22.42 9.86
CA LEU A 99 1.56 -21.25 10.33
C LEU A 99 2.20 -19.94 9.90
N ALA A 100 3.53 -19.87 9.79
CA ALA A 100 4.21 -18.70 9.26
C ALA A 100 3.92 -18.55 7.77
N GLN A 101 3.97 -19.66 7.00
CA GLN A 101 3.63 -19.66 5.58
C GLN A 101 2.15 -19.30 5.35
N ALA A 102 1.25 -19.85 6.17
CA ALA A 102 -0.18 -19.52 6.11
C ALA A 102 -0.45 -18.05 6.45
N ASN A 103 0.35 -17.43 7.32
CA ASN A 103 0.27 -16.00 7.59
C ASN A 103 0.61 -15.18 6.34
N VAL A 104 1.70 -15.52 5.63
CA VAL A 104 2.08 -14.81 4.40
C VAL A 104 0.98 -14.94 3.33
N VAL A 105 0.55 -16.16 3.02
CA VAL A 105 -0.52 -16.38 2.02
C VAL A 105 -1.83 -15.73 2.47
N GLY A 106 -2.15 -15.79 3.77
CA GLY A 106 -3.29 -15.11 4.36
C GLY A 106 -3.24 -13.59 4.16
N ASN A 107 -2.08 -12.97 4.41
CA ASN A 107 -1.87 -11.54 4.15
C ASN A 107 -2.00 -11.19 2.66
N MET A 108 -1.47 -12.01 1.76
CA MET A 108 -1.64 -11.81 0.31
C MET A 108 -3.11 -11.84 -0.09
N LEU A 109 -3.86 -12.85 0.33
CA LEU A 109 -5.27 -13.02 -0.01
C LEU A 109 -6.15 -11.94 0.65
N PHE A 110 -5.97 -11.71 1.95
CA PHE A 110 -6.75 -10.71 2.68
C PHE A 110 -6.37 -9.29 2.24
N GLY A 111 -5.10 -9.04 2.00
CA GLY A 111 -4.61 -7.77 1.50
C GLY A 111 -5.18 -7.43 0.13
N ALA A 112 -5.22 -8.39 -0.79
CA ALA A 112 -5.86 -8.26 -2.10
C ALA A 112 -7.37 -7.94 -2.02
N LEU A 113 -8.02 -8.27 -0.92
CA LEU A 113 -9.42 -7.94 -0.70
C LEU A 113 -9.61 -6.60 0.01
N SER A 114 -8.74 -6.28 0.99
CA SER A 114 -8.87 -5.08 1.83
C SER A 114 -8.15 -3.86 1.25
N GLY A 115 -7.17 -4.04 0.39
CA GLY A 115 -6.33 -2.98 -0.17
C GLY A 115 -5.52 -2.21 0.87
N SER A 116 -5.30 -2.78 2.07
CA SER A 116 -4.65 -2.11 3.20
C SER A 116 -3.71 -3.04 3.95
N SER A 117 -2.44 -2.65 4.04
CA SER A 117 -1.42 -3.38 4.80
C SER A 117 -1.70 -3.42 6.31
N VAL A 118 -2.19 -2.31 6.85
CA VAL A 118 -2.55 -2.19 8.27
C VAL A 118 -3.72 -3.12 8.63
N ALA A 119 -4.75 -3.16 7.76
CA ALA A 119 -5.89 -4.05 7.93
C ALA A 119 -5.46 -5.53 7.81
N ALA A 120 -4.60 -5.86 6.85
CA ALA A 120 -4.06 -7.21 6.68
C ALA A 120 -3.25 -7.64 7.90
N ALA A 121 -2.30 -6.82 8.35
CA ALA A 121 -1.51 -7.09 9.55
C ALA A 121 -2.38 -7.32 10.80
N SER A 122 -3.41 -6.47 10.97
CA SER A 122 -4.33 -6.57 12.11
C SER A 122 -5.17 -7.85 12.06
N ALA A 123 -5.79 -8.13 10.91
CA ALA A 123 -6.69 -9.27 10.75
C ALA A 123 -5.93 -10.60 10.83
N MET A 124 -4.83 -10.73 10.07
CA MET A 124 -4.05 -11.97 10.04
C MET A 124 -3.26 -12.17 11.32
N GLY A 125 -2.60 -11.12 11.82
CA GLY A 125 -1.88 -11.18 13.09
C GLY A 125 -2.81 -11.52 14.25
N GLY A 126 -3.97 -10.89 14.34
CA GLY A 126 -4.98 -11.20 15.36
C GLY A 126 -5.49 -12.66 15.34
N CYS A 127 -5.57 -13.25 14.12
CA CYS A 127 -6.03 -14.63 13.95
C CYS A 127 -4.92 -15.67 14.17
N ILE A 128 -3.71 -15.44 13.63
CA ILE A 128 -2.68 -16.47 13.55
C ILE A 128 -1.70 -16.39 14.72
N TYR A 129 -1.34 -15.19 15.19
CA TYR A 129 -0.34 -15.01 16.23
C TYR A 129 -0.64 -15.78 17.53
N PRO A 130 -1.89 -15.80 18.07
CA PRO A 130 -2.20 -16.61 19.25
C PRO A 130 -1.91 -18.10 19.00
N ILE A 131 -2.29 -18.64 17.85
CA ILE A 131 -2.08 -20.03 17.49
C ILE A 131 -0.57 -20.33 17.34
N GLN A 132 0.20 -19.45 16.73
CA GLN A 132 1.65 -19.59 16.60
C GLN A 132 2.31 -19.62 17.98
N LYS A 133 1.85 -18.76 18.89
CA LYS A 133 2.37 -18.72 20.27
C LYS A 133 2.07 -20.02 21.01
N ASP A 134 0.87 -20.57 20.89
CA ASP A 134 0.46 -21.83 21.52
C ASP A 134 1.23 -23.03 20.94
N GLU A 135 1.59 -22.99 19.64
CA GLU A 135 2.43 -24.01 18.99
C GLU A 135 3.95 -23.81 19.22
N GLY A 136 4.34 -22.86 20.08
CA GLY A 136 5.74 -22.66 20.47
C GLY A 136 6.61 -21.91 19.45
N TYR A 137 6.02 -21.14 18.55
CA TYR A 137 6.78 -20.25 17.68
C TYR A 137 7.41 -19.11 18.49
N ASP A 138 8.62 -18.71 18.11
CA ASP A 138 9.24 -17.50 18.65
C ASP A 138 8.32 -16.29 18.39
N PRO A 139 7.92 -15.55 19.44
CA PRO A 139 7.00 -14.44 19.30
C PRO A 139 7.51 -13.31 18.38
N ALA A 140 8.82 -13.03 18.39
CA ALA A 140 9.41 -12.01 17.54
C ALA A 140 9.41 -12.45 16.07
N PHE A 141 9.71 -13.72 15.80
CA PHE A 141 9.62 -14.29 14.46
C PHE A 141 8.19 -14.29 13.92
N ALA A 142 7.21 -14.75 14.70
CA ALA A 142 5.81 -14.78 14.33
C ALA A 142 5.31 -13.37 13.97
N THR A 143 5.70 -12.37 14.75
CA THR A 143 5.38 -10.97 14.54
C THR A 143 6.07 -10.42 13.29
N ALA A 144 7.36 -10.73 13.08
CA ALA A 144 8.12 -10.29 11.92
C ALA A 144 7.53 -10.82 10.59
N VAL A 145 7.12 -12.10 10.54
CA VAL A 145 6.46 -12.70 9.38
C VAL A 145 5.19 -11.92 9.02
N ASN A 146 4.35 -11.63 10.02
CA ASN A 146 3.11 -10.90 9.81
C ASN A 146 3.36 -9.49 9.27
N ILE A 147 4.31 -8.77 9.88
CA ILE A 147 4.67 -7.40 9.47
C ILE A 147 5.25 -7.39 8.05
N ALA A 148 6.19 -8.28 7.75
CA ALA A 148 6.88 -8.31 6.45
C ALA A 148 5.95 -8.68 5.29
N SER A 149 4.93 -9.50 5.53
CA SER A 149 4.02 -9.97 4.49
C SER A 149 2.77 -9.09 4.30
N ALA A 150 2.35 -8.35 5.31
CA ALA A 150 1.13 -7.54 5.24
C ALA A 150 1.15 -6.48 4.11
N PRO A 151 2.28 -5.84 3.74
CA PRO A 151 2.31 -4.88 2.64
C PRO A 151 2.02 -5.46 1.26
N THR A 152 2.05 -6.77 1.08
CA THR A 152 1.61 -7.42 -0.17
C THR A 152 0.21 -6.97 -0.59
N GLY A 153 -0.66 -6.66 0.38
CA GLY A 153 -2.00 -6.16 0.15
C GLY A 153 -2.09 -4.75 -0.44
N LEU A 154 -0.99 -4.01 -0.50
CA LEU A 154 -0.92 -2.73 -1.20
C LEU A 154 -0.49 -2.87 -2.66
N LEU A 155 0.13 -4.00 -3.01
CA LEU A 155 0.59 -4.31 -4.37
C LEU A 155 -0.37 -5.23 -5.12
N ILE A 156 -0.98 -6.20 -4.42
CA ILE A 156 -1.94 -7.12 -5.03
C ILE A 156 -3.32 -6.45 -5.09
N PRO A 157 -3.84 -6.15 -6.29
CA PRO A 157 -5.10 -5.42 -6.45
C PRO A 157 -6.33 -6.16 -5.91
N PRO A 158 -7.43 -5.42 -5.67
CA PRO A 158 -7.60 -3.97 -5.84
C PRO A 158 -7.06 -3.15 -4.66
N THR A 159 -6.32 -2.07 -4.94
CA THR A 159 -5.73 -1.24 -3.88
C THR A 159 -5.99 0.25 -4.11
N SER A 160 -6.23 0.99 -3.02
CA SER A 160 -6.39 2.44 -3.07
C SER A 160 -5.11 3.17 -3.50
N ALA A 161 -3.94 2.58 -3.24
CA ALA A 161 -2.65 3.16 -3.59
C ALA A 161 -2.50 3.38 -5.10
N PHE A 162 -2.85 2.39 -5.94
CA PHE A 162 -2.81 2.53 -7.39
C PHE A 162 -3.84 3.54 -7.92
N ILE A 163 -5.00 3.66 -7.26
CA ILE A 163 -6.03 4.63 -7.65
C ILE A 163 -5.53 6.07 -7.37
N VAL A 164 -4.96 6.29 -6.18
CA VAL A 164 -4.34 7.58 -5.83
C VAL A 164 -3.20 7.90 -6.79
N TYR A 165 -2.32 6.94 -7.06
CA TYR A 165 -1.23 7.12 -8.01
C TYR A 165 -1.73 7.48 -9.41
N SER A 166 -2.70 6.75 -9.94
CA SER A 166 -3.32 7.04 -11.25
C SER A 166 -3.78 8.50 -11.37
N THR A 167 -4.40 9.02 -10.32
CA THR A 167 -4.92 10.38 -10.31
C THR A 167 -3.80 11.44 -10.38
N VAL A 168 -2.71 11.22 -9.62
CA VAL A 168 -1.60 12.17 -9.53
C VAL A 168 -0.64 12.07 -10.73
N ALA A 169 -0.55 10.88 -11.31
CA ALA A 169 0.30 10.61 -12.49
C ALA A 169 -0.37 11.01 -13.83
N GLY A 170 -1.46 11.77 -13.79
CA GLY A 170 -2.12 12.28 -15.01
C GLY A 170 -3.14 11.33 -15.65
N GLY A 171 -3.74 10.43 -14.87
CA GLY A 171 -4.82 9.55 -15.35
C GLY A 171 -4.33 8.25 -15.97
N VAL A 172 -3.22 7.71 -15.49
CA VAL A 172 -2.72 6.38 -15.89
C VAL A 172 -3.80 5.32 -15.64
N SER A 173 -4.01 4.40 -16.59
CA SER A 173 -5.05 3.37 -16.51
C SER A 173 -4.97 2.56 -15.21
N ILE A 174 -6.05 2.55 -14.44
CA ILE A 174 -6.14 1.82 -13.16
C ILE A 174 -6.10 0.31 -13.41
N SER A 175 -6.75 -0.19 -14.47
CA SER A 175 -6.72 -1.60 -14.83
C SER A 175 -5.30 -2.07 -15.16
N THR A 176 -4.54 -1.26 -15.89
CA THR A 176 -3.14 -1.53 -16.22
C THR A 176 -2.26 -1.53 -14.98
N LEU A 177 -2.43 -0.55 -14.08
CA LEU A 177 -1.70 -0.49 -12.81
C LEU A 177 -2.02 -1.70 -11.91
N PHE A 178 -3.28 -2.12 -11.87
CA PHE A 178 -3.68 -3.31 -11.13
C PHE A 178 -2.94 -4.55 -11.67
N MET A 179 -2.92 -4.75 -12.98
CA MET A 179 -2.21 -5.89 -13.56
C MET A 179 -0.70 -5.80 -13.36
N ALA A 180 -0.13 -4.60 -13.37
CA ALA A 180 1.29 -4.37 -13.12
C ALA A 180 1.72 -4.69 -11.67
N GLY A 181 0.81 -4.58 -10.71
CA GLY A 181 1.06 -4.84 -9.28
C GLY A 181 1.09 -6.32 -8.91
N TYR A 182 0.49 -7.22 -9.71
CA TYR A 182 0.39 -8.65 -9.35
C TYR A 182 1.74 -9.33 -9.18
N VAL A 183 2.60 -9.26 -10.18
CA VAL A 183 3.91 -9.95 -10.12
C VAL A 183 4.77 -9.41 -8.99
N PRO A 184 4.96 -8.09 -8.82
CA PRO A 184 5.69 -7.54 -7.69
C PRO A 184 5.09 -7.91 -6.33
N GLY A 185 3.76 -7.91 -6.20
CA GLY A 185 3.09 -8.31 -4.96
C GLY A 185 3.27 -9.79 -4.61
N ILE A 186 3.18 -10.68 -5.62
CA ILE A 186 3.46 -12.11 -5.46
C ILE A 186 4.94 -12.33 -5.10
N LEU A 187 5.87 -11.64 -5.76
CA LEU A 187 7.30 -11.71 -5.45
C LEU A 187 7.61 -11.27 -4.02
N MET A 188 6.96 -10.22 -3.54
CA MET A 188 7.07 -9.79 -2.14
C MET A 188 6.60 -10.88 -1.17
N GLY A 189 5.46 -11.53 -1.46
CA GLY A 189 4.96 -12.65 -0.70
C GLY A 189 5.91 -13.85 -0.71
N VAL A 190 6.35 -14.28 -1.89
CA VAL A 190 7.28 -15.41 -2.06
C VAL A 190 8.63 -15.12 -1.38
N GLY A 191 9.15 -13.89 -1.49
CA GLY A 191 10.35 -13.47 -0.77
C GLY A 191 10.19 -13.59 0.75
N SER A 192 9.05 -13.15 1.27
CA SER A 192 8.72 -13.29 2.70
C SER A 192 8.58 -14.76 3.10
N MET A 193 7.96 -15.60 2.26
CA MET A 193 7.87 -17.06 2.48
C MET A 193 9.25 -17.72 2.50
N ALA A 194 10.16 -17.33 1.62
CA ALA A 194 11.50 -17.88 1.57
C ALA A 194 12.30 -17.60 2.86
N VAL A 195 12.24 -16.38 3.38
CA VAL A 195 12.85 -16.03 4.66
C VAL A 195 12.23 -16.83 5.81
N ALA A 196 10.89 -16.88 5.85
CA ALA A 196 10.16 -17.64 6.85
C ALA A 196 10.50 -19.14 6.81
N PHE A 197 10.65 -19.72 5.61
CA PHE A 197 11.05 -21.11 5.41
C PHE A 197 12.45 -21.41 5.96
N ILE A 198 13.42 -20.57 5.63
CA ILE A 198 14.81 -20.74 6.08
C ILE A 198 14.87 -20.73 7.63
N TYR A 199 14.18 -19.78 8.25
CA TYR A 199 14.11 -19.66 9.70
C TYR A 199 13.41 -20.89 10.33
N ALA A 200 12.24 -21.25 9.79
CA ALA A 200 11.43 -22.36 10.28
C ALA A 200 12.17 -23.71 10.19
N LYS A 201 12.89 -23.95 9.07
CA LYS A 201 13.70 -25.15 8.89
C LYS A 201 14.86 -25.23 9.90
N LYS A 202 15.51 -24.09 10.18
CA LYS A 202 16.60 -24.02 11.17
C LYS A 202 16.10 -24.31 12.59
N HIS A 203 14.90 -23.85 12.95
CA HIS A 203 14.31 -24.02 14.28
C HIS A 203 13.38 -25.24 14.39
N LYS A 204 13.29 -26.06 13.31
CA LYS A 204 12.49 -27.30 13.28
C LYS A 204 11.03 -27.09 13.63
N TYR A 205 10.41 -26.00 13.15
CA TYR A 205 8.99 -25.76 13.38
C TYR A 205 8.11 -26.81 12.68
N PRO A 206 6.96 -27.13 13.28
CA PRO A 206 6.11 -28.21 12.79
C PRO A 206 5.53 -27.91 11.40
N THR A 207 5.19 -28.98 10.69
CA THR A 207 4.34 -28.95 9.51
C THR A 207 2.93 -29.36 9.91
N SER A 208 1.91 -28.69 9.41
CA SER A 208 0.53 -29.16 9.51
C SER A 208 0.31 -30.16 8.37
N GLY A 209 0.04 -31.41 8.67
CA GLY A 209 -0.29 -32.40 7.62
C GLY A 209 -1.49 -31.95 6.77
N PHE A 210 -1.64 -32.55 5.58
CA PHE A 210 -2.81 -32.27 4.73
C PHE A 210 -4.07 -32.78 5.44
N PRO A 211 -5.06 -31.93 5.75
CA PRO A 211 -6.32 -32.37 6.29
C PRO A 211 -7.03 -33.18 5.21
N GLY A 212 -7.48 -34.37 5.48
CA GLY A 212 -8.06 -35.26 4.49
C GLY A 212 -8.96 -34.57 3.44
N ALA A 213 -9.19 -35.20 2.28
CA ALA A 213 -9.88 -34.60 1.13
C ALA A 213 -11.26 -33.98 1.46
N SER A 214 -12.00 -34.58 2.38
CA SER A 214 -13.32 -34.09 2.82
C SER A 214 -13.21 -32.75 3.57
N GLU A 215 -12.23 -32.61 4.46
CA GLU A 215 -12.02 -31.38 5.20
C GLU A 215 -11.44 -30.28 4.30
N ALA A 216 -10.53 -30.63 3.40
CA ALA A 216 -10.00 -29.71 2.39
C ALA A 216 -11.11 -29.14 1.50
N LEU A 217 -12.05 -29.99 1.03
CA LEU A 217 -13.21 -29.55 0.25
C LEU A 217 -14.09 -28.58 1.05
N LYS A 218 -14.39 -28.92 2.31
CA LYS A 218 -15.19 -28.06 3.18
C LYS A 218 -14.56 -26.69 3.42
N VAL A 219 -13.27 -26.66 3.70
CA VAL A 219 -12.52 -25.40 3.89
C VAL A 219 -12.48 -24.57 2.61
N THR A 220 -12.28 -25.23 1.46
CA THR A 220 -12.31 -24.57 0.15
C THR A 220 -13.68 -23.96 -0.13
N LEU A 221 -14.76 -24.71 0.05
CA LEU A 221 -16.13 -24.21 -0.15
C LEU A 221 -16.47 -23.04 0.77
N GLN A 222 -15.90 -22.99 1.98
CA GLN A 222 -16.07 -21.85 2.89
C GLN A 222 -15.29 -20.61 2.46
N ALA A 223 -14.17 -20.77 1.76
CA ALA A 223 -13.34 -19.67 1.27
C ALA A 223 -13.77 -19.15 -0.11
N VAL A 224 -14.34 -20.03 -0.95
CA VAL A 224 -14.77 -19.71 -2.33
C VAL A 224 -15.58 -18.41 -2.42
N PRO A 225 -16.60 -18.14 -1.58
CA PRO A 225 -17.35 -16.89 -1.69
C PRO A 225 -16.48 -15.66 -1.51
N SER A 226 -15.46 -15.71 -0.62
CA SER A 226 -14.53 -14.59 -0.42
C SER A 226 -13.55 -14.45 -1.59
N LEU A 227 -13.09 -15.55 -2.17
CA LEU A 227 -12.19 -15.55 -3.32
C LEU A 227 -12.87 -15.12 -4.62
N LEU A 228 -14.15 -15.48 -4.79
CA LEU A 228 -14.97 -15.04 -5.93
C LEU A 228 -15.05 -13.53 -6.02
N LEU A 229 -15.02 -12.82 -4.90
CA LEU A 229 -15.00 -11.37 -4.90
C LEU A 229 -13.81 -10.80 -5.68
N ILE A 230 -12.60 -11.36 -5.47
CA ILE A 230 -11.40 -10.94 -6.21
C ILE A 230 -11.60 -11.18 -7.71
N ILE A 231 -12.09 -12.36 -8.07
CA ILE A 231 -12.29 -12.74 -9.48
C ILE A 231 -13.34 -11.83 -10.14
N ILE A 232 -14.45 -11.55 -9.47
CA ILE A 232 -15.51 -10.70 -9.99
C ILE A 232 -15.02 -9.26 -10.18
N VAL A 233 -14.41 -8.68 -9.15
CA VAL A 233 -13.98 -7.28 -9.18
C VAL A 233 -12.84 -7.08 -10.17
N ILE A 234 -11.77 -7.87 -10.04
CA ILE A 234 -10.59 -7.71 -10.91
C ILE A 234 -10.91 -8.17 -12.34
N GLY A 235 -11.54 -9.33 -12.49
CA GLY A 235 -11.93 -9.85 -13.80
C GLY A 235 -12.86 -8.90 -14.54
N GLY A 236 -13.81 -8.27 -13.84
CA GLY A 236 -14.72 -7.29 -14.41
C GLY A 236 -14.03 -5.98 -14.81
N ILE A 237 -13.09 -5.48 -13.99
CA ILE A 237 -12.32 -4.26 -14.29
C ILE A 237 -11.36 -4.50 -15.48
N VAL A 238 -10.62 -5.60 -15.47
CA VAL A 238 -9.67 -5.96 -16.53
C VAL A 238 -10.39 -6.33 -17.83
N GLY A 239 -11.50 -7.03 -17.72
CA GLY A 239 -12.35 -7.35 -18.86
C GLY A 239 -13.14 -6.16 -19.43
N GLY A 240 -12.99 -4.96 -18.85
CA GLY A 240 -13.69 -3.75 -19.32
C GLY A 240 -15.21 -3.76 -19.06
N ILE A 241 -15.70 -4.70 -18.23
CA ILE A 241 -17.13 -4.80 -17.87
C ILE A 241 -17.51 -3.70 -16.89
N PHE A 242 -16.59 -3.34 -15.99
CA PHE A 242 -16.76 -2.32 -14.95
C PHE A 242 -15.61 -1.32 -14.98
N THR A 243 -15.92 -0.07 -14.64
CA THR A 243 -14.92 0.90 -14.19
C THR A 243 -14.43 0.54 -12.77
N ALA A 244 -13.32 1.11 -12.34
CA ALA A 244 -12.82 0.90 -10.97
C ALA A 244 -13.86 1.33 -9.91
N THR A 245 -14.63 2.39 -10.17
CA THR A 245 -15.66 2.88 -9.26
C THR A 245 -16.85 1.91 -9.17
N GLU A 246 -17.33 1.42 -10.31
CA GLU A 246 -18.41 0.41 -10.35
C GLU A 246 -17.96 -0.89 -9.68
N GLY A 247 -16.73 -1.36 -9.97
CA GLY A 247 -16.15 -2.52 -9.32
C GLY A 247 -16.05 -2.36 -7.80
N ALA A 248 -15.72 -1.16 -7.31
CA ALA A 248 -15.70 -0.85 -5.88
C ALA A 248 -17.12 -0.88 -5.27
N GLY A 249 -18.12 -0.38 -5.98
CA GLY A 249 -19.54 -0.48 -5.56
C GLY A 249 -20.02 -1.92 -5.46
N ILE A 250 -19.70 -2.75 -6.46
CA ILE A 250 -19.97 -4.19 -6.46
C ILE A 250 -19.26 -4.87 -5.28
N CYS A 251 -18.00 -4.49 -5.01
CA CYS A 251 -17.25 -4.99 -3.86
C CYS A 251 -17.97 -4.73 -2.53
N VAL A 252 -18.45 -3.50 -2.31
CA VAL A 252 -19.24 -3.15 -1.11
C VAL A 252 -20.49 -4.00 -0.99
N LEU A 253 -21.28 -4.06 -2.06
CA LEU A 253 -22.55 -4.83 -2.08
C LEU A 253 -22.30 -6.31 -1.78
N TYR A 254 -21.29 -6.90 -2.42
CA TYR A 254 -20.94 -8.30 -2.21
C TYR A 254 -20.45 -8.57 -0.78
N CYS A 255 -19.61 -7.69 -0.22
CA CYS A 255 -19.15 -7.78 1.17
C CYS A 255 -20.29 -7.67 2.17
N LEU A 256 -21.28 -6.81 1.92
CA LEU A 256 -22.48 -6.69 2.75
C LEU A 256 -23.30 -7.97 2.73
N ILE A 257 -23.57 -8.52 1.53
CA ILE A 257 -24.31 -9.79 1.36
C ILE A 257 -23.60 -10.92 2.13
N LEU A 258 -22.29 -11.07 1.94
CA LEU A 258 -21.50 -12.11 2.65
C LEU A 258 -21.55 -11.92 4.16
N SER A 259 -21.41 -10.69 4.66
CA SER A 259 -21.40 -10.40 6.10
C SER A 259 -22.77 -10.69 6.74
N ILE A 260 -23.87 -10.46 6.02
CA ILE A 260 -25.23 -10.80 6.44
C ILE A 260 -25.41 -12.33 6.44
N CYS A 261 -25.01 -13.01 5.35
CA CYS A 261 -25.08 -14.48 5.26
C CYS A 261 -24.27 -15.17 6.37
N TYR A 262 -23.13 -14.59 6.73
CA TYR A 262 -22.28 -15.11 7.81
C TYR A 262 -22.75 -14.70 9.21
N LYS A 263 -23.81 -13.91 9.32
CA LYS A 263 -24.36 -13.37 10.58
C LYS A 263 -23.29 -12.66 11.43
N SER A 264 -22.29 -12.07 10.77
CA SER A 264 -21.14 -11.41 11.41
C SER A 264 -21.34 -9.92 11.60
N LEU A 265 -22.33 -9.31 10.94
CA LEU A 265 -22.59 -7.88 10.94
C LEU A 265 -23.83 -7.56 11.77
N THR A 266 -23.62 -6.80 12.87
CA THR A 266 -24.73 -6.21 13.65
C THR A 266 -24.93 -4.75 13.22
N MET A 267 -26.13 -4.21 13.40
CA MET A 267 -26.43 -2.80 13.08
C MET A 267 -25.47 -1.83 13.82
N LYS A 268 -25.14 -2.12 15.08
CA LYS A 268 -24.17 -1.33 15.86
C LYS A 268 -22.75 -1.38 15.27
N SER A 269 -22.32 -2.57 14.83
CA SER A 269 -21.02 -2.74 14.17
C SER A 269 -21.01 -2.04 12.81
N PHE A 270 -22.07 -2.18 12.03
CA PHE A 270 -22.20 -1.55 10.72
C PHE A 270 -22.11 -0.01 10.80
N MET A 271 -22.79 0.61 11.76
CA MET A 271 -22.69 2.06 11.97
C MET A 271 -21.27 2.49 12.35
N LYS A 272 -20.55 1.73 13.17
CA LYS A 272 -19.13 1.99 13.45
C LYS A 272 -18.25 1.89 12.21
N ILE A 273 -18.49 0.88 11.38
CA ILE A 273 -17.77 0.69 10.12
C ILE A 273 -18.00 1.87 9.18
N LEU A 274 -19.26 2.31 9.03
CA LEU A 274 -19.61 3.46 8.20
C LEU A 274 -18.88 4.73 8.66
N VAL A 275 -18.96 5.05 9.95
CA VAL A 275 -18.30 6.24 10.51
C VAL A 275 -16.78 6.16 10.33
N SER A 276 -16.17 5.02 10.65
CA SER A 276 -14.72 4.83 10.47
C SER A 276 -14.31 4.97 9.00
N SER A 277 -15.08 4.38 8.08
CA SER A 277 -14.81 4.48 6.64
C SER A 277 -14.97 5.91 6.12
N ALA A 278 -16.00 6.62 6.58
CA ALA A 278 -16.22 8.02 6.22
C ALA A 278 -15.08 8.91 6.72
N CYS A 279 -14.64 8.73 7.98
CA CYS A 279 -13.51 9.48 8.54
C CYS A 279 -12.22 9.22 7.74
N THR A 280 -11.90 7.96 7.47
CA THR A 280 -10.68 7.60 6.70
C THR A 280 -10.76 8.16 5.28
N SER A 281 -11.90 8.05 4.62
CA SER A 281 -12.13 8.58 3.28
C SER A 281 -12.00 10.11 3.24
N GLY A 282 -12.56 10.79 4.22
CA GLY A 282 -12.46 12.25 4.36
C GLY A 282 -11.02 12.73 4.53
N ILE A 283 -10.23 12.03 5.36
CA ILE A 283 -8.79 12.33 5.53
C ILE A 283 -8.04 12.16 4.21
N ILE A 284 -8.27 11.06 3.47
CA ILE A 284 -7.58 10.80 2.21
C ILE A 284 -7.99 11.81 1.13
N LEU A 285 -9.29 12.09 0.98
CA LEU A 285 -9.75 13.07 0.00
C LEU A 285 -9.26 14.48 0.31
N PHE A 286 -9.25 14.88 1.58
CA PHE A 286 -8.68 16.17 1.98
C PHE A 286 -7.17 16.22 1.72
N LEU A 287 -6.46 15.12 1.91
CA LEU A 287 -5.04 15.02 1.60
C LEU A 287 -4.77 15.16 0.10
N ILE A 288 -5.58 14.52 -0.76
CA ILE A 288 -5.50 14.65 -2.22
C ILE A 288 -5.75 16.10 -2.65
N SER A 289 -6.79 16.71 -2.09
CA SER A 289 -7.14 18.11 -2.30
C SER A 289 -5.96 19.04 -1.96
N ALA A 290 -5.40 18.91 -0.75
CA ALA A 290 -4.25 19.67 -0.29
C ALA A 290 -3.02 19.49 -1.19
N SER A 291 -2.75 18.25 -1.61
CA SER A 291 -1.59 17.92 -2.46
C SER A 291 -1.73 18.47 -3.86
N SER A 292 -2.94 18.63 -4.40
CA SER A 292 -3.17 19.30 -5.69
C SER A 292 -2.74 20.76 -5.65
N ALA A 293 -3.02 21.47 -4.55
CA ALA A 293 -2.54 22.84 -4.36
C ALA A 293 -1.00 22.89 -4.26
N MET A 294 -0.39 21.97 -3.51
CA MET A 294 1.07 21.88 -3.38
C MET A 294 1.73 21.56 -4.73
N SER A 295 1.18 20.63 -5.50
CA SER A 295 1.69 20.26 -6.83
C SER A 295 1.67 21.47 -7.77
N PHE A 296 0.62 22.29 -7.72
CA PHE A 296 0.58 23.53 -8.49
C PHE A 296 1.69 24.49 -8.07
N VAL A 297 1.86 24.74 -6.77
CA VAL A 297 2.90 25.65 -6.25
C VAL A 297 4.30 25.15 -6.62
N MET A 298 4.55 23.86 -6.51
CA MET A 298 5.83 23.26 -6.93
C MET A 298 6.08 23.43 -8.42
N ALA A 299 5.08 23.12 -9.26
CA ALA A 299 5.21 23.26 -10.71
C ALA A 299 5.43 24.73 -11.13
N TYR A 300 4.65 25.65 -10.57
CA TYR A 300 4.76 27.07 -10.83
C TYR A 300 6.11 27.65 -10.41
N SER A 301 6.67 27.17 -9.30
CA SER A 301 7.98 27.59 -8.78
C SER A 301 9.16 26.89 -9.44
N GLY A 302 8.94 25.94 -10.36
CA GLY A 302 10.00 25.20 -11.05
C GLY A 302 10.76 24.21 -10.15
N ILE A 303 10.19 23.85 -8.98
CA ILE A 303 10.84 22.97 -7.99
C ILE A 303 11.18 21.58 -8.58
N PRO A 304 10.28 20.89 -9.33
CA PRO A 304 10.60 19.59 -9.91
C PRO A 304 11.81 19.64 -10.85
N ALA A 305 11.90 20.69 -11.69
CA ALA A 305 13.03 20.87 -12.60
C ALA A 305 14.36 21.11 -11.85
N ALA A 306 14.32 21.88 -10.76
CA ALA A 306 15.52 22.13 -9.95
C ALA A 306 15.99 20.86 -9.23
N ILE A 307 15.06 20.06 -8.67
CA ILE A 307 15.38 18.77 -8.04
C ILE A 307 15.95 17.82 -9.09
N SER A 308 15.32 17.75 -10.28
CA SER A 308 15.81 16.94 -11.40
C SER A 308 17.25 17.31 -11.78
N SER A 309 17.51 18.59 -11.99
CA SER A 309 18.86 19.09 -12.30
C SER A 309 19.86 18.77 -11.20
N GLY A 310 19.47 18.90 -9.93
CA GLY A 310 20.31 18.56 -8.78
C GLY A 310 20.66 17.05 -8.73
N ILE A 311 19.69 16.19 -8.98
CA ILE A 311 19.91 14.73 -9.03
C ILE A 311 20.78 14.37 -10.22
N MET A 312 20.52 14.94 -11.40
CA MET A 312 21.32 14.69 -12.61
C MET A 312 22.75 15.25 -12.50
N ALA A 313 23.00 16.26 -11.66
CA ALA A 313 24.33 16.75 -11.37
C ALA A 313 25.16 15.77 -10.53
N ILE A 314 24.52 14.90 -9.73
CA ILE A 314 25.21 13.86 -8.94
C ILE A 314 25.69 12.72 -9.86
N SER A 315 24.87 12.32 -10.83
CA SER A 315 25.20 11.25 -11.78
C SER A 315 24.33 11.35 -13.04
N THR A 316 24.92 10.99 -14.17
CA THR A 316 24.18 10.81 -15.43
C THR A 316 23.79 9.33 -15.67
N ASN A 317 24.26 8.43 -14.80
CA ASN A 317 23.95 7.01 -14.89
C ASN A 317 22.55 6.71 -14.32
N LYS A 318 21.63 6.25 -15.17
CA LYS A 318 20.26 5.90 -14.80
C LYS A 318 20.18 4.90 -13.62
N ILE A 319 21.12 3.98 -13.51
CA ILE A 319 21.15 2.98 -12.43
C ILE A 319 21.37 3.70 -11.08
N VAL A 320 22.33 4.62 -11.04
CA VAL A 320 22.62 5.39 -9.82
C VAL A 320 21.46 6.29 -9.43
N ILE A 321 20.83 6.94 -10.41
CA ILE A 321 19.68 7.82 -10.16
C ILE A 321 18.50 7.03 -9.61
N PHE A 322 18.13 5.90 -10.19
CA PHE A 322 17.04 5.06 -9.69
C PHE A 322 17.34 4.49 -8.31
N LEU A 323 18.60 4.12 -8.03
CA LEU A 323 19.01 3.69 -6.69
C LEU A 323 18.84 4.82 -5.68
N LEU A 324 19.30 6.05 -6.03
CA LEU A 324 19.15 7.21 -5.18
C LEU A 324 17.68 7.54 -4.90
N MET A 325 16.83 7.49 -5.94
CA MET A 325 15.39 7.67 -5.79
C MET A 325 14.79 6.62 -4.82
N ASN A 326 15.16 5.36 -4.96
CA ASN A 326 14.70 4.29 -4.06
C ASN A 326 15.14 4.53 -2.61
N ILE A 327 16.37 4.99 -2.38
CA ILE A 327 16.87 5.29 -1.03
C ILE A 327 16.10 6.46 -0.42
N ILE A 328 15.88 7.54 -1.18
CA ILE A 328 15.12 8.71 -0.71
C ILE A 328 13.70 8.29 -0.36
N LEU A 329 13.02 7.56 -1.27
CA LEU A 329 11.66 7.11 -1.06
C LEU A 329 11.54 6.14 0.12
N MET A 330 12.53 5.28 0.33
CA MET A 330 12.56 4.38 1.48
C MET A 330 12.68 5.16 2.79
N VAL A 331 13.57 6.15 2.85
CA VAL A 331 13.70 7.03 4.03
C VAL A 331 12.40 7.78 4.28
N VAL A 332 11.78 8.34 3.26
CA VAL A 332 10.48 9.01 3.37
C VAL A 332 9.40 8.06 3.90
N GLY A 333 9.34 6.85 3.36
CA GLY A 333 8.35 5.83 3.76
C GLY A 333 8.49 5.37 5.21
N MET A 334 9.66 5.57 5.85
CA MET A 334 9.82 5.30 7.29
C MET A 334 9.00 6.26 8.18
N PHE A 335 8.73 7.49 7.69
CA PHE A 335 8.10 8.57 8.46
C PHE A 335 6.69 8.90 7.98
N MET A 336 6.36 8.59 6.74
CA MET A 336 5.09 8.96 6.10
C MET A 336 4.34 7.72 5.64
N ASP A 337 3.01 7.80 5.72
CA ASP A 337 2.15 6.77 5.14
C ASP A 337 2.16 6.84 3.59
N ILE A 338 1.70 5.77 2.95
CA ILE A 338 1.78 5.59 1.50
C ILE A 338 1.04 6.69 0.72
N THR A 339 -0.14 7.09 1.16
CA THR A 339 -0.95 8.08 0.44
C THR A 339 -0.26 9.45 0.33
N PRO A 340 0.18 10.09 1.43
CA PRO A 340 0.92 11.36 1.33
C PRO A 340 2.22 11.22 0.55
N ALA A 341 2.92 10.10 0.67
CA ALA A 341 4.15 9.88 -0.09
C ALA A 341 3.89 9.84 -1.61
N ILE A 342 2.86 9.12 -2.06
CA ILE A 342 2.46 9.11 -3.48
C ILE A 342 2.15 10.54 -3.96
N LEU A 343 1.36 11.29 -3.19
CA LEU A 343 0.89 12.62 -3.58
C LEU A 343 2.01 13.65 -3.69
N ILE A 344 3.02 13.57 -2.82
CA ILE A 344 4.13 14.52 -2.76
C ILE A 344 5.24 14.15 -3.76
N PHE A 345 5.60 12.87 -3.80
CA PHE A 345 6.81 12.45 -4.54
C PHE A 345 6.54 12.05 -5.99
N THR A 346 5.30 11.71 -6.37
CA THR A 346 4.99 11.44 -7.78
C THR A 346 5.27 12.66 -8.68
N PRO A 347 4.78 13.88 -8.38
CA PRO A 347 5.07 15.05 -9.23
C PRO A 347 6.55 15.41 -9.29
N ILE A 348 7.34 15.01 -8.31
CA ILE A 348 8.78 15.29 -8.23
C ILE A 348 9.58 14.27 -9.04
N PHE A 349 9.33 12.98 -8.79
CA PHE A 349 10.19 11.91 -9.31
C PHE A 349 9.71 11.30 -10.63
N LEU A 350 8.41 11.35 -10.93
CA LEU A 350 7.90 10.81 -12.19
C LEU A 350 8.52 11.47 -13.43
N PRO A 351 8.63 12.81 -13.52
CA PRO A 351 9.30 13.44 -14.67
C PRO A 351 10.78 13.02 -14.82
N ILE A 352 11.48 12.81 -13.71
CA ILE A 352 12.87 12.33 -13.72
C ILE A 352 12.92 10.90 -14.25
N ALA A 353 12.05 10.03 -13.77
CA ALA A 353 11.97 8.63 -14.19
C ALA A 353 11.64 8.53 -15.69
N GLN A 354 10.69 9.34 -16.18
CA GLN A 354 10.32 9.43 -17.60
C GLN A 354 11.49 9.88 -18.47
N SER A 355 12.26 10.90 -18.05
CA SER A 355 13.43 11.38 -18.79
C SER A 355 14.53 10.33 -18.93
N LEU A 356 14.56 9.33 -18.03
CA LEU A 356 15.50 8.22 -18.03
C LEU A 356 14.94 6.94 -18.67
N GLY A 357 13.72 7.03 -19.26
CA GLY A 357 13.09 5.95 -20.00
C GLY A 357 12.27 4.96 -19.16
N MET A 358 11.92 5.29 -17.91
CA MET A 358 10.97 4.51 -17.11
C MET A 358 9.54 4.92 -17.46
N THR A 359 8.65 3.94 -17.63
CA THR A 359 7.23 4.22 -17.90
C THR A 359 6.50 4.62 -16.61
N ASP A 360 5.39 5.35 -16.76
CA ASP A 360 4.55 5.79 -15.64
C ASP A 360 4.05 4.60 -14.81
N ILE A 361 3.71 3.50 -15.48
CA ILE A 361 3.23 2.27 -14.85
C ILE A 361 4.34 1.64 -14.00
N GLN A 362 5.54 1.50 -14.55
CA GLN A 362 6.69 0.93 -13.84
C GLN A 362 7.08 1.80 -12.64
N PHE A 363 7.10 3.13 -12.82
CA PHE A 363 7.37 4.06 -11.72
C PHE A 363 6.34 3.95 -10.59
N GLY A 364 5.05 3.85 -10.92
CA GLY A 364 4.00 3.69 -9.94
C GLY A 364 4.15 2.41 -9.11
N VAL A 365 4.47 1.30 -9.76
CA VAL A 365 4.74 0.03 -9.07
C VAL A 365 5.98 0.12 -8.19
N MET A 366 7.07 0.70 -8.69
CA MET A 366 8.31 0.93 -7.94
C MET A 366 8.04 1.80 -6.69
N LEU A 367 7.33 2.90 -6.86
CA LEU A 367 6.99 3.81 -5.77
C LEU A 367 6.17 3.11 -4.68
N ILE A 368 5.12 2.40 -5.06
CA ILE A 368 4.26 1.69 -4.10
C ILE A 368 5.02 0.56 -3.41
N PHE A 369 5.85 -0.21 -4.14
CA PHE A 369 6.69 -1.23 -3.54
C PHE A 369 7.67 -0.63 -2.52
N ASN A 370 8.27 0.50 -2.85
CA ASN A 370 9.17 1.22 -1.96
C ASN A 370 8.47 1.67 -0.68
N MET A 371 7.26 2.22 -0.80
CA MET A 371 6.44 2.61 0.36
C MET A 371 6.02 1.40 1.20
N CYS A 372 5.82 0.24 0.59
CA CYS A 372 5.59 -1.01 1.32
C CYS A 372 6.77 -1.35 2.23
N LEU A 373 8.01 -1.17 1.77
CA LEU A 373 9.20 -1.34 2.61
C LEU A 373 9.26 -0.27 3.71
N GLY A 374 8.99 0.98 3.37
CA GLY A 374 8.96 2.08 4.34
C GLY A 374 8.00 1.80 5.49
N ASN A 375 6.79 1.33 5.19
CA ASN A 375 5.75 1.05 6.19
C ASN A 375 6.09 -0.05 7.20
N ILE A 376 7.09 -0.87 6.94
CA ILE A 376 7.57 -1.90 7.86
C ILE A 376 8.90 -1.56 8.50
N THR A 377 9.52 -0.43 8.10
CA THR A 377 10.87 -0.04 8.53
C THR A 377 10.80 0.95 9.70
N PRO A 378 11.59 0.75 10.79
CA PRO A 378 11.72 1.74 11.84
C PRO A 378 12.22 3.10 11.30
N PRO A 379 11.92 4.26 11.94
CA PRO A 379 11.41 4.40 13.31
C PRO A 379 9.89 4.40 13.45
N VAL A 380 9.13 4.75 12.39
CA VAL A 380 7.67 4.85 12.51
C VAL A 380 6.99 3.59 11.97
N GLY A 381 6.97 3.32 10.67
CA GLY A 381 6.37 2.14 10.04
C GLY A 381 4.98 1.77 10.57
N SER A 382 3.91 2.20 9.94
CA SER A 382 2.55 2.00 10.44
C SER A 382 2.20 0.51 10.67
N VAL A 383 2.67 -0.36 9.79
CA VAL A 383 2.47 -1.82 9.90
C VAL A 383 3.31 -2.42 11.04
N LEU A 384 4.53 -1.88 11.25
CA LEU A 384 5.40 -2.29 12.35
C LEU A 384 4.74 -2.05 13.70
N PHE A 385 4.15 -0.86 13.90
CA PHE A 385 3.42 -0.55 15.12
C PHE A 385 2.22 -1.46 15.35
N VAL A 386 1.45 -1.74 14.30
CA VAL A 386 0.28 -2.64 14.41
C VAL A 386 0.70 -4.05 14.79
N GLY A 387 1.73 -4.59 14.14
CA GLY A 387 2.24 -5.92 14.46
C GLY A 387 2.78 -6.03 15.90
N CYS A 388 3.57 -5.05 16.33
CA CYS A 388 4.07 -4.97 17.71
C CYS A 388 2.94 -4.77 18.72
N GLY A 389 1.89 -4.02 18.38
CA GLY A 389 0.70 -3.83 19.22
C GLY A 389 -0.09 -5.12 19.46
N ILE A 390 -0.19 -6.00 18.46
CA ILE A 390 -0.85 -7.30 18.56
C ILE A 390 -0.04 -8.24 19.46
N SER A 391 1.27 -8.33 19.21
CA SER A 391 2.16 -9.23 19.93
C SER A 391 2.57 -8.71 21.31
N LYS A 392 2.40 -7.42 21.58
CA LYS A 392 2.86 -6.70 22.77
C LYS A 392 4.38 -6.77 22.97
N LEU A 393 5.12 -6.91 21.87
CA LEU A 393 6.58 -6.90 21.85
C LEU A 393 7.12 -5.49 21.61
N ARG A 394 8.37 -5.25 22.05
CA ARG A 394 9.08 -4.02 21.75
C ARG A 394 9.53 -4.01 20.29
N ILE A 395 9.56 -2.84 19.69
CA ILE A 395 9.96 -2.65 18.28
C ILE A 395 11.38 -3.17 18.06
N GLU A 396 12.29 -2.93 19.01
CA GLU A 396 13.68 -3.34 18.91
C GLU A 396 13.85 -4.86 18.79
N ASP A 397 13.04 -5.64 19.51
CA ASP A 397 13.10 -7.09 19.49
C ASP A 397 12.61 -7.64 18.14
N VAL A 398 11.56 -7.05 17.58
CA VAL A 398 11.00 -7.43 16.28
C VAL A 398 11.90 -6.99 15.14
N THR A 399 12.49 -5.80 15.22
CA THR A 399 13.34 -5.23 14.15
C THR A 399 14.54 -6.13 13.84
N LYS A 400 15.13 -6.77 14.83
CA LYS A 400 16.23 -7.73 14.60
C LYS A 400 15.79 -8.90 13.73
N MET A 401 14.57 -9.41 13.94
CA MET A 401 13.99 -10.48 13.13
C MET A 401 13.54 -10.01 11.74
N MET A 402 13.32 -8.69 11.56
CA MET A 402 12.97 -8.08 10.28
C MET A 402 14.16 -7.92 9.34
N LEU A 403 15.40 -7.90 9.81
CA LEU A 403 16.58 -7.65 8.98
C LEU A 403 16.70 -8.57 7.74
N PRO A 404 16.51 -9.89 7.82
CA PRO A 404 16.52 -10.75 6.64
C PRO A 404 15.39 -10.41 5.64
N TYR A 405 14.22 -10.03 6.15
CA TYR A 405 13.11 -9.59 5.29
C TYR A 405 13.43 -8.29 4.56
N PHE A 406 13.99 -7.29 5.25
CA PHE A 406 14.44 -6.05 4.62
C PHE A 406 15.43 -6.33 3.50
N ALA A 407 16.42 -7.19 3.71
CA ALA A 407 17.41 -7.52 2.70
C ALA A 407 16.76 -8.15 1.46
N VAL A 408 15.90 -9.15 1.63
CA VAL A 408 15.22 -9.82 0.51
C VAL A 408 14.27 -8.87 -0.20
N LEU A 409 13.46 -8.14 0.53
CA LEU A 409 12.47 -7.22 -0.06
C LEU A 409 13.16 -6.03 -0.76
N PHE A 410 14.30 -5.56 -0.26
CA PHE A 410 15.08 -4.52 -0.93
C PHE A 410 15.69 -5.04 -2.25
N VAL A 411 16.18 -6.26 -2.28
CA VAL A 411 16.65 -6.88 -3.53
C VAL A 411 15.50 -7.02 -4.54
N LEU A 412 14.31 -7.40 -4.09
CA LEU A 412 13.12 -7.48 -4.94
C LEU A 412 12.68 -6.09 -5.44
N LEU A 413 12.76 -5.04 -4.60
CA LEU A 413 12.52 -3.67 -5.03
C LEU A 413 13.48 -3.26 -6.16
N LEU A 414 14.78 -3.56 -6.02
CA LEU A 414 15.75 -3.30 -7.08
C LEU A 414 15.43 -4.09 -8.36
N ALA A 415 15.03 -5.36 -8.23
CA ALA A 415 14.61 -6.15 -9.37
C ALA A 415 13.41 -5.51 -10.10
N VAL A 416 12.38 -5.07 -9.38
CA VAL A 416 11.21 -4.38 -9.95
C VAL A 416 11.61 -3.04 -10.59
N THR A 417 12.57 -2.34 -10.00
CA THR A 417 13.07 -1.06 -10.52
C THR A 417 13.80 -1.24 -11.86
N TYR A 418 14.68 -2.26 -11.95
CA TYR A 418 15.57 -2.41 -13.11
C TYR A 418 15.11 -3.42 -14.16
N ILE A 419 14.11 -4.25 -13.86
CA ILE A 419 13.55 -5.23 -14.78
C ILE A 419 12.11 -4.86 -15.13
N PRO A 420 11.88 -4.09 -16.24
CA PRO A 420 10.54 -3.64 -16.61
C PRO A 420 9.53 -4.78 -16.77
N ALA A 421 9.97 -5.95 -17.22
CA ALA A 421 9.11 -7.11 -17.42
C ALA A 421 8.36 -7.55 -16.15
N LEU A 422 8.91 -7.30 -14.96
CA LEU A 422 8.25 -7.64 -13.69
C LEU A 422 6.99 -6.80 -13.43
N SER A 423 6.96 -5.57 -13.91
CA SER A 423 5.80 -4.67 -13.79
C SER A 423 4.96 -4.64 -15.08
N LEU A 424 5.60 -4.66 -16.24
CA LEU A 424 4.94 -4.46 -17.53
C LEU A 424 4.55 -5.77 -18.24
N GLY A 425 5.12 -6.91 -17.81
CA GLY A 425 4.92 -8.19 -18.50
C GLY A 425 3.46 -8.65 -18.53
N VAL A 426 2.76 -8.59 -17.39
CA VAL A 426 1.34 -8.97 -17.33
C VAL A 426 0.45 -7.99 -18.10
N PRO A 427 0.57 -6.66 -17.94
CA PRO A 427 -0.14 -5.71 -18.79
C PRO A 427 0.09 -5.92 -20.29
N ALA A 428 1.33 -6.18 -20.71
CA ALA A 428 1.67 -6.44 -22.11
C ALA A 428 1.01 -7.73 -22.64
N LEU A 429 1.03 -8.81 -21.86
CA LEU A 429 0.38 -10.07 -22.23
C LEU A 429 -1.14 -9.95 -22.37
N LEU A 430 -1.75 -9.02 -21.63
CA LEU A 430 -3.19 -8.75 -21.69
C LEU A 430 -3.57 -7.67 -22.71
N GLY A 431 -2.59 -7.11 -23.44
CA GLY A 431 -2.84 -6.05 -24.45
C GLY A 431 -3.30 -4.72 -23.83
N LEU A 432 -2.90 -4.43 -22.59
CA LEU A 432 -3.26 -3.20 -21.87
C LEU A 432 -2.22 -2.08 -22.08
N ILE A 433 -1.07 -2.40 -22.67
CA ILE A 433 0.01 -1.49 -23.07
C ILE A 433 0.57 -1.93 -24.40
#